data_6c482fd6cb76775a885cca02dcb0860a
#
_entry.id   6c482fd6cb76775a885cca02dcb0860a
#
_cell.length_a   1.000
_cell.length_b   1.000
_cell.length_c   1.000
_cell.angle_alpha   90.00
_cell.angle_beta   90.00
_cell.angle_gamma   90.00
#
_symmetry.space_group_name_H-M   'P 1'
#
loop_
_entity.id
_entity.type
_entity.pdbx_description
1 polymer ?
#
loop_
_entity_poly.entity_id
_entity_poly.type
_entity_poly.pdbx_seq_one_letter_code
_entity_poly.pdbx_strand_id
1 'polypeptide(L)'
;KGGQGVSTLCINLGATLHELHPEAVVAVAELRPGRGDISVFMGYNNAQGLNELLKAPAPEINADRAGKALVTHKSGLRLLLASNKPSDATLIAAADQRAAIVHALGEKATYVVLDLGDALPEAMQRVLADCDRVILIVEPDPHTMIQTKAMQQDLDTLGAKDKILYAMISRVRTDQVMSHADIEKTLGLKLNVVFTPAPELAYQAARINQAMVSLEPQSYTAQQTLKLVTLLTQPREK
;
A
#
# COMPACT_ATOMS: atom_id res chain seq x y z
N LYS A 1 -10.47 -3.30 -6.51
CA LYS A 1 -11.39 -4.28 -5.90
C LYS A 1 -10.86 -4.67 -4.53
N GLY A 2 -11.71 -4.61 -3.50
CA GLY A 2 -11.30 -5.02 -2.16
C GLY A 2 -10.81 -6.47 -2.11
N GLY A 3 -9.83 -6.75 -1.22
CA GLY A 3 -9.28 -8.09 -1.05
C GLY A 3 -8.18 -8.50 -2.03
N GLN A 4 -7.64 -7.58 -2.83
CA GLN A 4 -6.54 -7.88 -3.77
C GLN A 4 -5.16 -7.94 -3.13
N GLY A 5 -5.04 -7.83 -1.81
CA GLY A 5 -3.77 -7.92 -1.10
C GLY A 5 -2.99 -6.60 -1.00
N VAL A 6 -3.62 -5.44 -1.25
CA VAL A 6 -2.98 -4.11 -1.15
C VAL A 6 -2.36 -3.91 0.22
N SER A 7 -3.15 -4.04 1.29
CA SER A 7 -2.69 -3.87 2.68
C SER A 7 -1.59 -4.86 3.06
N THR A 8 -1.72 -6.12 2.63
CA THR A 8 -0.69 -7.14 2.84
C THR A 8 0.62 -6.77 2.13
N LEU A 9 0.53 -6.27 0.89
CA LEU A 9 1.71 -5.81 0.15
C LEU A 9 2.37 -4.60 0.83
N CYS A 10 1.59 -3.62 1.30
CA CYS A 10 2.11 -2.46 2.02
C CYS A 10 2.90 -2.86 3.28
N ILE A 11 2.38 -3.82 4.06
CA ILE A 11 3.08 -4.35 5.25
C ILE A 11 4.41 -5.02 4.84
N ASN A 12 4.38 -5.87 3.81
CA ASN A 12 5.58 -6.58 3.35
C ASN A 12 6.62 -5.61 2.76
N LEU A 13 6.20 -4.61 1.99
CA LEU A 13 7.10 -3.55 1.48
C LEU A 13 7.75 -2.78 2.62
N GLY A 14 6.95 -2.35 3.61
CA GLY A 14 7.46 -1.66 4.79
C GLY A 14 8.49 -2.49 5.56
N ALA A 15 8.20 -3.78 5.80
CA ALA A 15 9.11 -4.68 6.49
C ALA A 15 10.42 -4.88 5.70
N THR A 16 10.34 -5.13 4.38
CA THR A 16 11.52 -5.30 3.54
C THR A 16 12.36 -4.02 3.47
N LEU A 17 11.73 -2.83 3.36
CA LEU A 17 12.44 -1.55 3.40
C LEU A 17 13.19 -1.36 4.73
N HIS A 18 12.55 -1.70 5.85
CA HIS A 18 13.17 -1.59 7.17
C HIS A 18 14.34 -2.56 7.35
N GLU A 19 14.22 -3.80 6.85
CA GLU A 19 15.31 -4.79 6.88
C GLU A 19 16.51 -4.37 6.02
N LEU A 20 16.27 -3.79 4.84
CA LEU A 20 17.32 -3.33 3.93
C LEU A 20 18.00 -2.03 4.40
N HIS A 21 17.27 -1.18 5.10
CA HIS A 21 17.71 0.13 5.56
C HIS A 21 17.43 0.32 7.05
N PRO A 22 18.17 -0.38 7.95
CA PRO A 22 17.91 -0.37 9.40
C PRO A 22 17.98 1.03 10.05
N GLU A 23 18.76 1.92 9.45
CA GLU A 23 18.89 3.32 9.91
C GLU A 23 17.74 4.22 9.45
N ALA A 24 16.95 3.76 8.47
CA ALA A 24 15.86 4.55 7.92
C ALA A 24 14.60 4.41 8.77
N VAL A 25 13.89 5.52 8.92
CA VAL A 25 12.51 5.47 9.46
C VAL A 25 11.57 5.08 8.34
N VAL A 26 10.89 3.94 8.49
CA VAL A 26 9.90 3.45 7.53
C VAL A 26 8.50 3.60 8.13
N ALA A 27 7.64 4.38 7.47
CA ALA A 27 6.24 4.53 7.82
C ALA A 27 5.34 3.78 6.85
N VAL A 28 4.33 3.07 7.37
CA VAL A 28 3.24 2.48 6.59
C VAL A 28 1.94 3.11 7.04
N ALA A 29 1.21 3.72 6.11
CA ALA A 29 0.01 4.47 6.43
C ALA A 29 -1.23 3.94 5.68
N GLU A 30 -2.28 3.62 6.43
CA GLU A 30 -3.61 3.39 5.88
C GLU A 30 -4.30 4.73 5.65
N LEU A 31 -4.67 5.06 4.41
CA LEU A 31 -5.41 6.29 4.11
C LEU A 31 -6.90 6.07 3.86
N ARG A 32 -7.43 4.94 4.29
CA ARG A 32 -8.84 4.52 4.15
C ARG A 32 -9.54 4.50 5.51
N PRO A 33 -10.23 5.56 5.92
CA PRO A 33 -10.97 5.57 7.17
C PRO A 33 -12.12 4.53 7.13
N GLY A 34 -12.38 3.90 8.28
CA GLY A 34 -13.44 2.88 8.41
C GLY A 34 -13.12 1.51 7.81
N ARG A 35 -11.90 1.29 7.33
CA ARG A 35 -11.40 0.01 6.79
C ARG A 35 -9.96 -0.22 7.25
N GLY A 36 -9.78 -0.38 8.56
CA GLY A 36 -8.46 -0.60 9.17
C GLY A 36 -7.93 -2.02 8.95
N ASP A 37 -7.65 -2.39 7.71
CA ASP A 37 -7.15 -3.74 7.37
C ASP A 37 -5.74 -3.97 7.92
N ILE A 38 -4.83 -2.98 7.81
CA ILE A 38 -3.48 -3.05 8.40
C ILE A 38 -3.58 -3.06 9.92
N SER A 39 -4.46 -2.24 10.50
CA SER A 39 -4.64 -2.18 11.95
C SER A 39 -5.01 -3.53 12.53
N VAL A 40 -5.97 -4.22 11.93
CA VAL A 40 -6.40 -5.56 12.36
C VAL A 40 -5.30 -6.60 12.14
N PHE A 41 -4.67 -6.60 10.95
CA PHE A 41 -3.60 -7.53 10.62
C PHE A 41 -2.41 -7.42 11.59
N MET A 42 -2.06 -6.19 11.98
CA MET A 42 -0.92 -5.91 12.88
C MET A 42 -1.30 -5.94 14.38
N GLY A 43 -2.55 -6.32 14.70
CA GLY A 43 -3.00 -6.54 16.08
C GLY A 43 -3.48 -5.30 16.83
N TYR A 44 -3.89 -4.25 16.12
CA TYR A 44 -4.37 -2.99 16.69
C TYR A 44 -5.88 -2.80 16.48
N ASN A 45 -6.71 -3.39 17.34
CA ASN A 45 -8.17 -3.43 17.14
C ASN A 45 -8.90 -2.08 17.36
N ASN A 46 -8.29 -1.10 18.01
CA ASN A 46 -8.88 0.18 18.35
C ASN A 46 -8.06 1.38 17.84
N ALA A 47 -7.43 1.23 16.69
CA ALA A 47 -6.64 2.29 16.10
C ALA A 47 -7.50 3.51 15.71
N GLN A 48 -7.00 4.71 15.97
CA GLN A 48 -7.69 5.98 15.67
C GLN A 48 -6.76 7.03 15.03
N GLY A 49 -5.47 6.74 14.87
CA GLY A 49 -4.47 7.72 14.47
C GLY A 49 -4.82 8.47 13.19
N LEU A 50 -5.23 7.77 12.13
CA LEU A 50 -5.69 8.41 10.89
C LEU A 50 -6.95 9.26 11.13
N ASN A 51 -7.92 8.73 11.88
CA ASN A 51 -9.21 9.38 12.09
C ASN A 51 -9.06 10.71 12.85
N GLU A 52 -8.16 10.74 13.85
CA GLU A 52 -7.83 11.96 14.60
C GLU A 52 -7.22 13.03 13.72
N LEU A 53 -6.31 12.63 12.82
CA LEU A 53 -5.71 13.54 11.85
C LEU A 53 -6.74 14.05 10.83
N LEU A 54 -7.61 13.19 10.31
CA LEU A 54 -8.63 13.58 9.32
C LEU A 54 -9.71 14.52 9.89
N LYS A 55 -9.92 14.51 11.21
CA LYS A 55 -10.83 15.44 11.90
C LYS A 55 -10.19 16.79 12.23
N ALA A 56 -8.87 16.88 12.18
CA ALA A 56 -8.17 18.10 12.46
C ALA A 56 -8.23 19.09 11.29
N PRO A 57 -8.15 20.40 11.51
CA PRO A 57 -7.91 21.35 10.44
C PRO A 57 -6.60 21.03 9.71
N ALA A 58 -6.61 21.06 8.37
CA ALA A 58 -5.43 20.71 7.57
C ALA A 58 -4.16 21.53 7.94
N PRO A 59 -4.22 22.85 8.23
CA PRO A 59 -3.04 23.61 8.63
C PRO A 59 -2.44 23.21 10.00
N GLU A 60 -3.17 22.48 10.83
CA GLU A 60 -2.69 21.98 12.11
C GLU A 60 -1.99 20.59 11.99
N ILE A 61 -2.07 19.94 10.83
CA ILE A 61 -1.45 18.65 10.57
C ILE A 61 0.00 18.89 10.16
N ASN A 62 0.88 18.83 11.14
CA ASN A 62 2.33 18.99 10.96
C ASN A 62 3.07 17.69 11.37
N ALA A 63 4.38 17.68 11.18
CA ALA A 63 5.24 16.55 11.48
C ALA A 63 5.11 16.04 12.92
N ASP A 64 4.95 16.94 13.91
CA ASP A 64 4.81 16.53 15.32
C ASP A 64 3.46 15.89 15.60
N ARG A 65 2.37 16.42 15.03
CA ARG A 65 1.04 15.82 15.16
C ARG A 65 0.95 14.48 14.46
N ALA A 66 1.48 14.38 13.24
CA ALA A 66 1.57 13.11 12.51
C ALA A 66 2.44 12.10 13.27
N GLY A 67 3.58 12.53 13.81
CA GLY A 67 4.46 11.67 14.61
C GLY A 67 3.79 11.10 15.87
N LYS A 68 2.93 11.88 16.55
CA LYS A 68 2.14 11.43 17.72
C LYS A 68 1.04 10.43 17.34
N ALA A 69 0.52 10.50 16.11
CA ALA A 69 -0.49 9.58 15.60
C ALA A 69 0.09 8.24 15.13
N LEU A 70 1.41 8.16 14.92
CA LEU A 70 2.10 6.93 14.57
C LEU A 70 2.27 6.02 15.78
N VAL A 71 1.98 4.73 15.59
CA VAL A 71 2.35 3.69 16.56
C VAL A 71 3.62 2.98 16.10
N THR A 72 4.49 2.60 17.05
CA THR A 72 5.66 1.77 16.74
C THR A 72 5.29 0.32 16.94
N HIS A 73 5.32 -0.45 15.86
CA HIS A 73 5.13 -1.90 15.95
C HIS A 73 6.40 -2.59 16.45
N LYS A 74 6.26 -3.81 17.02
CA LYS A 74 7.41 -4.63 17.51
C LYS A 74 8.49 -4.91 16.45
N SER A 75 8.13 -4.82 15.15
CA SER A 75 9.07 -4.95 14.02
C SER A 75 9.89 -3.68 13.72
N GLY A 76 9.70 -2.59 14.45
CA GLY A 76 10.34 -1.30 14.18
C GLY A 76 9.57 -0.38 13.24
N LEU A 77 8.58 -0.90 12.50
CA LEU A 77 7.74 -0.10 11.59
C LEU A 77 6.95 0.98 12.34
N ARG A 78 6.85 2.15 11.74
CA ARG A 78 5.95 3.23 12.18
C ARG A 78 4.63 3.10 11.40
N LEU A 79 3.51 2.94 12.10
CA LEU A 79 2.22 2.68 11.49
C LEU A 79 1.25 3.81 11.77
N LEU A 80 0.71 4.45 10.71
CA LEU A 80 -0.47 5.28 10.80
C LEU A 80 -1.68 4.42 10.47
N LEU A 81 -2.49 4.15 11.47
CA LEU A 81 -3.55 3.16 11.40
C LEU A 81 -4.93 3.81 11.35
N ALA A 82 -5.79 3.27 10.49
CA ALA A 82 -7.18 3.65 10.38
C ALA A 82 -8.06 2.87 11.37
N SER A 83 -9.19 3.46 11.72
CA SER A 83 -10.28 2.76 12.42
C SER A 83 -10.90 1.68 11.53
N ASN A 84 -11.28 0.57 12.12
CA ASN A 84 -12.05 -0.50 11.49
C ASN A 84 -13.58 -0.31 11.59
N LYS A 85 -14.05 0.86 12.08
CA LYS A 85 -15.48 1.16 12.20
C LYS A 85 -16.02 1.68 10.87
N PRO A 86 -16.97 0.99 10.20
CA PRO A 86 -17.50 1.42 8.91
C PRO A 86 -18.12 2.82 8.90
N SER A 87 -18.66 3.28 10.05
CA SER A 87 -19.22 4.63 10.19
C SER A 87 -18.19 5.74 9.94
N ASP A 88 -16.90 5.47 10.14
CA ASP A 88 -15.84 6.45 9.95
C ASP A 88 -15.47 6.63 8.46
N ALA A 89 -16.03 5.82 7.56
CA ALA A 89 -15.82 5.96 6.11
C ALA A 89 -16.26 7.33 5.55
N THR A 90 -17.13 8.05 6.25
CA THR A 90 -17.55 9.42 5.89
C THR A 90 -16.38 10.41 5.85
N LEU A 91 -15.27 10.14 6.56
CA LEU A 91 -14.05 10.94 6.54
C LEU A 91 -13.26 10.84 5.21
N ILE A 92 -13.77 10.08 4.23
CA ILE A 92 -13.08 9.89 2.94
C ILE A 92 -12.96 11.19 2.12
N ALA A 93 -13.84 12.15 2.33
CA ALA A 93 -13.85 13.43 1.60
C ALA A 93 -12.77 14.44 2.06
N ALA A 94 -12.01 14.16 3.11
CA ALA A 94 -11.01 15.07 3.68
C ALA A 94 -9.73 15.14 2.81
N ALA A 95 -9.77 15.82 1.67
CA ALA A 95 -8.69 15.87 0.68
C ALA A 95 -7.46 16.65 1.19
N ASP A 96 -7.70 17.86 1.75
CA ASP A 96 -6.61 18.72 2.24
C ASP A 96 -5.90 18.10 3.44
N GLN A 97 -6.65 17.43 4.32
CA GLN A 97 -6.09 16.70 5.45
C GLN A 97 -5.19 15.56 4.99
N ARG A 98 -5.59 14.79 3.97
CA ARG A 98 -4.74 13.69 3.44
C ARG A 98 -3.44 14.20 2.85
N ALA A 99 -3.48 15.26 2.05
CA ALA A 99 -2.28 15.88 1.51
C ALA A 99 -1.36 16.36 2.64
N ALA A 100 -1.90 17.02 3.66
CA ALA A 100 -1.14 17.46 4.83
C ALA A 100 -0.55 16.28 5.63
N ILE A 101 -1.31 15.17 5.78
CA ILE A 101 -0.81 13.94 6.44
C ILE A 101 0.38 13.36 5.68
N VAL A 102 0.27 13.21 4.36
CA VAL A 102 1.34 12.62 3.54
C VAL A 102 2.60 13.49 3.59
N HIS A 103 2.45 14.81 3.48
CA HIS A 103 3.56 15.76 3.63
C HIS A 103 4.22 15.62 5.01
N ALA A 104 3.43 15.66 6.09
CA ALA A 104 3.92 15.53 7.46
C ALA A 104 4.62 14.19 7.74
N LEU A 105 4.14 13.09 7.11
CA LEU A 105 4.81 11.79 7.19
C LEU A 105 6.16 11.81 6.47
N GLY A 106 6.26 12.46 5.29
CA GLY A 106 7.50 12.61 4.55
C GLY A 106 8.58 13.40 5.29
N GLU A 107 8.19 14.30 6.21
CA GLU A 107 9.14 15.00 7.10
C GLU A 107 9.67 14.10 8.24
N LYS A 108 8.96 13.04 8.60
CA LYS A 108 9.30 12.15 9.73
C LYS A 108 9.88 10.81 9.32
N ALA A 109 9.71 10.39 8.08
CA ALA A 109 10.13 9.10 7.60
C ALA A 109 10.95 9.21 6.30
N THR A 110 11.96 8.35 6.17
CA THR A 110 12.75 8.22 4.94
C THR A 110 11.94 7.54 3.84
N TYR A 111 11.13 6.56 4.22
CA TYR A 111 10.21 5.87 3.32
C TYR A 111 8.80 5.91 3.88
N VAL A 112 7.85 6.26 3.02
CA VAL A 112 6.43 6.27 3.35
C VAL A 112 5.69 5.36 2.37
N VAL A 113 5.13 4.26 2.87
CA VAL A 113 4.29 3.33 2.10
C VAL A 113 2.84 3.64 2.40
N LEU A 114 2.07 4.00 1.36
CA LEU A 114 0.68 4.42 1.49
C LEU A 114 -0.28 3.34 0.97
N ASP A 115 -1.18 2.85 1.81
CA ASP A 115 -2.34 2.05 1.39
C ASP A 115 -3.48 3.00 0.99
N LEU A 116 -3.64 3.19 -0.31
CA LEU A 116 -4.68 4.05 -0.90
C LEU A 116 -5.98 3.28 -1.18
N GLY A 117 -5.94 1.94 -1.12
CA GLY A 117 -7.07 1.08 -1.40
C GLY A 117 -7.32 0.82 -2.88
N ASP A 118 -8.59 0.79 -3.26
CA ASP A 118 -9.08 0.30 -4.56
C ASP A 118 -9.89 1.34 -5.34
N ALA A 119 -9.86 2.59 -4.93
CA ALA A 119 -10.55 3.69 -5.58
C ALA A 119 -9.70 4.97 -5.60
N LEU A 120 -9.93 5.83 -6.59
CA LEU A 120 -9.27 7.12 -6.74
C LEU A 120 -10.26 8.30 -6.57
N PRO A 121 -10.85 8.49 -5.38
CA PRO A 121 -11.63 9.69 -5.12
C PRO A 121 -10.70 10.92 -5.23
N GLU A 122 -11.27 12.10 -5.47
CA GLU A 122 -10.51 13.34 -5.62
C GLU A 122 -9.48 13.57 -4.50
N ALA A 123 -9.86 13.19 -3.28
CA ALA A 123 -8.97 13.26 -2.11
C ALA A 123 -7.69 12.42 -2.25
N MET A 124 -7.70 11.34 -3.01
CA MET A 124 -6.54 10.48 -3.26
C MET A 124 -5.71 10.95 -4.46
N GLN A 125 -6.31 11.68 -5.40
CA GLN A 125 -5.59 12.22 -6.56
C GLN A 125 -4.49 13.20 -6.13
N ARG A 126 -4.75 14.04 -5.12
CA ARG A 126 -3.74 14.95 -4.56
C ARG A 126 -2.58 14.18 -3.91
N VAL A 127 -2.89 13.12 -3.18
CA VAL A 127 -1.86 12.24 -2.59
C VAL A 127 -0.97 11.61 -3.66
N LEU A 128 -1.55 11.15 -4.77
CA LEU A 128 -0.79 10.55 -5.88
C LEU A 128 0.19 11.52 -6.55
N ALA A 129 -0.11 12.81 -6.59
CA ALA A 129 0.78 13.81 -7.14
C ALA A 129 2.11 13.86 -6.36
N ASP A 130 2.06 13.70 -5.04
CA ASP A 130 3.21 13.74 -4.13
C ASP A 130 3.96 12.40 -4.04
N CYS A 131 3.40 11.30 -4.57
CA CYS A 131 4.08 10.01 -4.57
C CYS A 131 5.19 9.95 -5.62
N ASP A 132 6.35 9.41 -5.24
CA ASP A 132 7.46 9.12 -6.18
C ASP A 132 7.16 7.92 -7.06
N ARG A 133 6.48 6.92 -6.53
CA ARG A 133 6.11 5.68 -7.19
C ARG A 133 4.67 5.28 -6.85
N VAL A 134 4.02 4.64 -7.80
CA VAL A 134 2.68 4.07 -7.64
C VAL A 134 2.74 2.59 -7.99
N ILE A 135 2.24 1.73 -7.14
CA ILE A 135 2.11 0.30 -7.44
C ILE A 135 0.66 0.02 -7.79
N LEU A 136 0.41 -0.39 -9.02
CA LEU A 136 -0.90 -0.87 -9.44
C LEU A 136 -0.93 -2.40 -9.35
N ILE A 137 -1.79 -2.91 -8.48
CA ILE A 137 -1.98 -4.35 -8.32
C ILE A 137 -2.89 -4.87 -9.42
N VAL A 138 -2.44 -5.93 -10.08
CA VAL A 138 -3.15 -6.63 -11.14
C VAL A 138 -3.53 -8.03 -10.66
N GLU A 139 -4.80 -8.39 -10.74
CA GLU A 139 -5.28 -9.76 -10.48
C GLU A 139 -5.58 -10.44 -11.82
N PRO A 140 -5.16 -11.72 -12.04
CA PRO A 140 -5.35 -12.43 -13.30
C PRO A 140 -6.79 -12.94 -13.46
N ASP A 141 -7.74 -12.03 -13.52
CA ASP A 141 -9.16 -12.28 -13.65
C ASP A 141 -9.79 -11.33 -14.69
N PRO A 142 -10.60 -11.82 -15.64
CA PRO A 142 -11.14 -10.99 -16.72
C PRO A 142 -11.92 -9.75 -16.26
N HIS A 143 -12.67 -9.84 -15.16
CA HIS A 143 -13.44 -8.71 -14.63
C HIS A 143 -12.53 -7.66 -13.99
N THR A 144 -11.51 -8.09 -13.25
CA THR A 144 -10.55 -7.17 -12.64
C THR A 144 -9.65 -6.52 -13.67
N MET A 145 -9.40 -7.16 -14.81
CA MET A 145 -8.65 -6.58 -15.93
C MET A 145 -9.32 -5.33 -16.51
N ILE A 146 -10.64 -5.33 -16.63
CA ILE A 146 -11.42 -4.15 -17.09
C ILE A 146 -11.22 -2.99 -16.09
N GLN A 147 -11.34 -3.27 -14.79
CA GLN A 147 -11.14 -2.27 -13.73
C GLN A 147 -9.70 -1.77 -13.69
N THR A 148 -8.72 -2.67 -13.86
CA THR A 148 -7.30 -2.31 -13.92
C THR A 148 -7.01 -1.37 -15.08
N LYS A 149 -7.60 -1.62 -16.26
CA LYS A 149 -7.43 -0.76 -17.42
C LYS A 149 -8.05 0.62 -17.22
N ALA A 150 -9.23 0.69 -16.62
CA ALA A 150 -9.85 1.97 -16.25
C ALA A 150 -8.97 2.74 -15.24
N MET A 151 -8.49 2.08 -14.20
CA MET A 151 -7.59 2.68 -13.21
C MET A 151 -6.29 3.19 -13.85
N GLN A 152 -5.71 2.42 -14.78
CA GLN A 152 -4.53 2.85 -15.54
C GLN A 152 -4.80 4.14 -16.32
N GLN A 153 -5.94 4.23 -17.01
CA GLN A 153 -6.33 5.43 -17.76
C GLN A 153 -6.51 6.65 -16.83
N ASP A 154 -7.12 6.46 -15.66
CA ASP A 154 -7.27 7.52 -14.68
C ASP A 154 -5.91 7.99 -14.16
N LEU A 155 -5.00 7.07 -13.83
CA LEU A 155 -3.63 7.38 -13.39
C LEU A 155 -2.83 8.08 -14.49
N ASP A 156 -2.97 7.69 -15.75
CA ASP A 156 -2.33 8.34 -16.89
C ASP A 156 -2.84 9.79 -17.05
N THR A 157 -4.14 10.02 -16.89
CA THR A 157 -4.75 11.35 -16.91
C THR A 157 -4.24 12.25 -15.79
N LEU A 158 -3.93 11.66 -14.64
CA LEU A 158 -3.35 12.36 -13.49
C LEU A 158 -1.82 12.56 -13.61
N GLY A 159 -1.21 12.20 -14.74
CA GLY A 159 0.23 12.36 -14.96
C GLY A 159 1.09 11.37 -14.17
N ALA A 160 0.51 10.27 -13.70
CA ALA A 160 1.23 9.26 -12.93
C ALA A 160 1.87 8.14 -13.79
N LYS A 161 1.70 8.16 -15.11
CA LYS A 161 2.13 7.09 -16.05
C LYS A 161 3.56 6.60 -15.78
N ASP A 162 4.51 7.51 -15.69
CA ASP A 162 5.94 7.17 -15.52
C ASP A 162 6.31 6.78 -14.08
N LYS A 163 5.34 6.86 -13.15
CA LYS A 163 5.52 6.48 -11.75
C LYS A 163 5.03 5.06 -11.48
N ILE A 164 4.29 4.42 -12.39
CA ILE A 164 3.56 3.19 -12.14
C ILE A 164 4.49 1.97 -12.27
N LEU A 165 4.45 1.10 -11.27
CA LEU A 165 4.95 -0.26 -11.32
C LEU A 165 3.75 -1.22 -11.22
N TYR A 166 3.76 -2.26 -12.04
CA TYR A 166 2.67 -3.23 -12.11
C TYR A 166 3.06 -4.51 -11.37
N ALA A 167 2.33 -4.82 -10.30
CA ALA A 167 2.52 -6.02 -9.50
C ALA A 167 1.32 -6.97 -9.68
N MET A 168 1.54 -8.14 -10.27
CA MET A 168 0.48 -9.14 -10.35
C MET A 168 0.44 -9.95 -9.06
N ILE A 169 -0.74 -10.07 -8.47
CA ILE A 169 -0.99 -10.92 -7.31
C ILE A 169 -2.07 -11.93 -7.67
N SER A 170 -1.71 -13.22 -7.68
CA SER A 170 -2.67 -14.31 -7.77
C SER A 170 -2.88 -14.95 -6.40
N ARG A 171 -4.13 -15.19 -6.03
CA ARG A 171 -4.48 -15.80 -4.74
C ARG A 171 -4.77 -17.29 -4.83
N VAL A 172 -4.92 -17.79 -6.04
CA VAL A 172 -5.24 -19.19 -6.29
C VAL A 172 -4.23 -19.83 -7.22
N ARG A 173 -3.93 -21.09 -6.97
CA ARG A 173 -3.14 -21.95 -7.85
C ARG A 173 -4.12 -22.72 -8.73
N THR A 174 -4.39 -22.21 -9.92
CA THR A 174 -5.30 -22.86 -10.87
C THR A 174 -4.84 -22.62 -12.30
N ASP A 175 -5.05 -23.59 -13.16
CA ASP A 175 -4.75 -23.52 -14.60
C ASP A 175 -5.75 -22.61 -15.35
N GLN A 176 -6.81 -22.16 -14.67
CA GLN A 176 -7.82 -21.24 -15.24
C GLN A 176 -7.44 -19.77 -15.09
N VAL A 177 -6.27 -19.46 -14.54
CA VAL A 177 -5.76 -18.09 -14.41
C VAL A 177 -5.24 -17.62 -15.77
N MET A 178 -5.52 -16.37 -16.14
CA MET A 178 -4.94 -15.76 -17.35
C MET A 178 -3.41 -15.85 -17.30
N SER A 179 -2.79 -16.16 -18.45
CA SER A 179 -1.33 -16.17 -18.54
C SER A 179 -0.76 -14.76 -18.38
N HIS A 180 0.49 -14.65 -17.93
CA HIS A 180 1.19 -13.36 -17.83
C HIS A 180 1.23 -12.63 -19.18
N ALA A 181 1.47 -13.38 -20.28
CA ALA A 181 1.51 -12.82 -21.63
C ALA A 181 0.14 -12.25 -22.07
N ASP A 182 -0.96 -12.94 -21.73
CA ASP A 182 -2.31 -12.45 -22.03
C ASP A 182 -2.65 -11.18 -21.27
N ILE A 183 -2.24 -11.11 -19.99
CA ILE A 183 -2.40 -9.92 -19.15
C ILE A 183 -1.62 -8.74 -19.71
N GLU A 184 -0.35 -8.92 -20.01
CA GLU A 184 0.52 -7.88 -20.59
C GLU A 184 -0.03 -7.39 -21.93
N LYS A 185 -0.48 -8.32 -22.78
CA LYS A 185 -1.09 -8.00 -24.08
C LYS A 185 -2.40 -7.22 -23.90
N THR A 186 -3.27 -7.64 -22.99
CA THR A 186 -4.59 -7.02 -22.75
C THR A 186 -4.46 -5.61 -22.20
N LEU A 187 -3.52 -5.40 -21.26
CA LEU A 187 -3.29 -4.10 -20.63
C LEU A 187 -2.33 -3.21 -21.44
N GLY A 188 -1.58 -3.76 -22.40
CA GLY A 188 -0.59 -3.03 -23.17
C GLY A 188 0.62 -2.58 -22.33
N LEU A 189 1.00 -3.39 -21.32
CA LEU A 189 2.08 -3.08 -20.38
C LEU A 189 2.93 -4.31 -20.08
N LYS A 190 4.03 -4.12 -19.33
CA LYS A 190 4.82 -5.21 -18.77
C LYS A 190 4.65 -5.29 -17.26
N LEU A 191 4.53 -6.52 -16.74
CA LEU A 191 4.49 -6.77 -15.31
C LEU A 191 5.91 -6.66 -14.73
N ASN A 192 6.07 -5.83 -13.71
CA ASN A 192 7.37 -5.65 -13.04
C ASN A 192 7.67 -6.81 -12.08
N VAL A 193 6.65 -7.25 -11.34
CA VAL A 193 6.75 -8.37 -10.40
C VAL A 193 5.47 -9.20 -10.43
N VAL A 194 5.63 -10.52 -10.32
CA VAL A 194 4.53 -11.48 -10.21
C VAL A 194 4.66 -12.21 -8.88
N PHE A 195 3.66 -12.09 -8.04
CA PHE A 195 3.59 -12.78 -6.75
C PHE A 195 2.92 -14.13 -6.90
N THR A 196 3.61 -15.19 -6.47
CA THR A 196 3.03 -16.52 -6.35
C THR A 196 2.05 -16.60 -5.18
N PRO A 197 0.95 -17.38 -5.31
CA PRO A 197 0.00 -17.57 -4.22
C PRO A 197 0.68 -18.18 -2.98
N ALA A 198 0.50 -17.55 -1.83
CA ALA A 198 1.00 -18.01 -0.54
C ALA A 198 -0.05 -17.81 0.58
N PRO A 199 -1.27 -18.40 0.44
CA PRO A 199 -2.36 -18.16 1.37
C PRO A 199 -2.06 -18.69 2.77
N GLU A 200 -1.34 -19.81 2.91
CA GLU A 200 -0.95 -20.38 4.19
C GLU A 200 0.00 -19.46 4.94
N LEU A 201 1.01 -18.91 4.25
CA LEU A 201 1.95 -17.97 4.84
C LEU A 201 1.25 -16.67 5.24
N ALA A 202 0.32 -16.16 4.40
CA ALA A 202 -0.47 -14.98 4.74
C ALA A 202 -1.32 -15.20 5.99
N TYR A 203 -1.96 -16.36 6.12
CA TYR A 203 -2.74 -16.73 7.29
C TYR A 203 -1.88 -16.84 8.56
N GLN A 204 -0.73 -17.50 8.47
CA GLN A 204 0.20 -17.62 9.60
C GLN A 204 0.74 -16.27 10.06
N ALA A 205 1.15 -15.43 9.12
CA ALA A 205 1.63 -14.07 9.38
C ALA A 205 0.57 -13.21 10.11
N ALA A 206 -0.68 -13.26 9.62
CA ALA A 206 -1.80 -12.55 10.26
C ALA A 206 -2.05 -13.02 11.70
N ARG A 207 -1.98 -14.33 11.96
CA ARG A 207 -2.19 -14.88 13.31
C ARG A 207 -1.20 -14.40 14.35
N ILE A 208 0.02 -14.06 13.96
CA ILE A 208 1.08 -13.60 14.87
C ILE A 208 1.41 -12.12 14.72
N ASN A 209 0.58 -11.41 13.93
CA ASN A 209 0.73 -9.97 13.67
C ASN A 209 2.14 -9.60 13.17
N GLN A 210 2.56 -10.27 12.10
CA GLN A 210 3.86 -10.05 11.44
C GLN A 210 3.72 -9.95 9.92
N ALA A 211 4.72 -9.34 9.26
CA ALA A 211 4.83 -9.40 7.82
C ALA A 211 5.18 -10.84 7.34
N MET A 212 4.67 -11.24 6.18
CA MET A 212 5.00 -12.54 5.58
C MET A 212 6.51 -12.68 5.34
N VAL A 213 7.14 -11.61 4.87
CA VAL A 213 8.58 -11.56 4.57
C VAL A 213 9.45 -11.76 5.82
N SER A 214 9.02 -11.23 6.95
CA SER A 214 9.74 -11.41 8.23
C SER A 214 9.49 -12.79 8.85
N LEU A 215 8.35 -13.41 8.57
CA LEU A 215 8.05 -14.76 9.05
C LEU A 215 8.85 -15.82 8.28
N GLU A 216 8.89 -15.72 6.94
CA GLU A 216 9.66 -16.61 6.08
C GLU A 216 10.55 -15.81 5.10
N PRO A 217 11.74 -15.36 5.54
CA PRO A 217 12.64 -14.54 4.71
C PRO A 217 13.15 -15.21 3.44
N GLN A 218 13.09 -16.54 3.35
CA GLN A 218 13.51 -17.31 2.18
C GLN A 218 12.36 -17.67 1.24
N SER A 219 11.13 -17.25 1.55
CA SER A 219 9.95 -17.52 0.73
C SER A 219 10.00 -16.82 -0.63
N TYR A 220 9.25 -17.34 -1.60
CA TYR A 220 9.05 -16.63 -2.87
C TYR A 220 8.44 -15.25 -2.66
N THR A 221 7.54 -15.10 -1.70
CA THR A 221 6.96 -13.80 -1.34
C THR A 221 8.04 -12.80 -0.92
N ALA A 222 9.01 -13.22 -0.09
CA ALA A 222 10.11 -12.36 0.34
C ALA A 222 11.00 -11.96 -0.85
N GLN A 223 11.38 -12.90 -1.72
CA GLN A 223 12.19 -12.64 -2.91
C GLN A 223 11.48 -11.68 -3.89
N GLN A 224 10.18 -11.88 -4.11
CA GLN A 224 9.36 -11.05 -4.98
C GLN A 224 9.16 -9.64 -4.40
N THR A 225 8.99 -9.53 -3.09
CA THR A 225 8.90 -8.23 -2.41
C THR A 225 10.24 -7.49 -2.48
N LEU A 226 11.36 -8.19 -2.26
CA LEU A 226 12.71 -7.63 -2.41
C LEU A 226 12.94 -7.08 -3.82
N LYS A 227 12.56 -7.84 -4.85
CA LYS A 227 12.63 -7.37 -6.25
C LYS A 227 11.82 -6.09 -6.45
N LEU A 228 10.60 -6.02 -5.91
CA LEU A 228 9.76 -4.83 -6.05
C LEU A 228 10.36 -3.63 -5.29
N VAL A 229 10.88 -3.82 -4.08
CA VAL A 229 11.57 -2.77 -3.31
C VAL A 229 12.80 -2.26 -4.07
N THR A 230 13.59 -3.14 -4.67
CA THR A 230 14.74 -2.73 -5.48
C THR A 230 14.31 -1.81 -6.63
N LEU A 231 13.22 -2.14 -7.34
CA LEU A 231 12.68 -1.28 -8.41
C LEU A 231 12.15 0.06 -7.89
N LEU A 232 11.56 0.07 -6.69
CA LEU A 232 11.03 1.29 -6.06
C LEU A 232 12.13 2.27 -5.65
N THR A 233 13.27 1.75 -5.17
CA THR A 233 14.38 2.55 -4.64
C THR A 233 15.42 2.93 -5.69
N GLN A 234 15.35 2.37 -6.91
CA GLN A 234 16.21 2.79 -8.01
C GLN A 234 15.91 4.23 -8.46
N PRO A 235 16.93 5.04 -8.76
CA PRO A 235 16.74 6.33 -9.40
C PRO A 235 15.93 6.18 -10.69
N ARG A 236 15.10 7.15 -11.00
CA ARG A 236 14.44 7.18 -12.32
C ARG A 236 15.49 7.45 -13.39
N GLU A 237 15.55 6.62 -14.40
CA GLU A 237 16.20 7.01 -15.64
C GLU A 237 15.39 8.20 -16.20
N LYS A 238 16.09 9.31 -16.41
CA LYS A 238 15.51 10.55 -16.97
C LYS A 238 15.26 10.39 -18.46
#